data_91540a0e20ead511a1f714bd5549f6fb
#
_entry.id   91540a0e20ead511a1f714bd5549f6fb
#
_cell.length_a   1.000
_cell.length_b   1.000
_cell.length_c   1.000
_cell.angle_alpha   90.00
_cell.angle_beta   90.00
_cell.angle_gamma   90.00
#
_symmetry.space_group_name_H-M   'P 1'
#
loop_
_entity.id
_entity.type
_entity.pdbx_description
1 polymer ?
#
loop_
_entity_poly.entity_id
_entity_poly.type
_entity_poly.pdbx_seq_one_letter_code
_entity_poly.pdbx_strand_id
1 'polypeptide(L)'
;GAAADTAETDGGTTRSRFLAVFSGLLVAMLLASLDQTIFSTALPTIVGELNGVEHQLWVTTAYMLTATIMMPVYGKLGDLLGRKNLFIGAISIFLASTVVGGSAASMAALIAARAIQGLGGGGLMILSQSIIADVVPARDRGKYMGAMGAVFGLSSIIGPLLGGWFTESLSWRWAFWINVPLGLVAVAAAVIFF
;
A
#
# COMPACT_ATOMS: atom_id res chain seq x y z
N GLY A 1 31.11 -24.30 -22.59
CA GLY A 1 30.95 -24.90 -21.37
C GLY A 1 30.61 -23.98 -20.21
N ALA A 2 31.60 -23.71 -19.34
CA ALA A 2 31.37 -23.03 -18.08
C ALA A 2 30.83 -21.58 -18.20
N ALA A 3 31.19 -20.86 -19.27
CA ALA A 3 30.74 -19.49 -19.49
C ALA A 3 29.26 -19.41 -19.92
N ALA A 4 28.77 -20.42 -20.65
CA ALA A 4 27.36 -20.50 -21.04
C ALA A 4 26.49 -20.90 -19.85
N ASP A 5 27.01 -21.73 -18.96
CA ASP A 5 26.34 -22.21 -17.75
C ASP A 5 26.17 -21.06 -16.72
N THR A 6 27.19 -20.22 -16.59
CA THR A 6 27.13 -19.04 -15.72
C THR A 6 26.14 -17.97 -16.25
N ALA A 7 26.03 -17.82 -17.56
CA ALA A 7 25.08 -16.86 -18.15
C ALA A 7 23.63 -17.32 -17.98
N GLU A 8 23.35 -18.63 -18.05
CA GLU A 8 22.00 -19.16 -17.80
C GLU A 8 21.59 -19.02 -16.33
N THR A 9 22.50 -19.27 -15.40
CA THR A 9 22.25 -19.12 -13.97
C THR A 9 22.03 -17.66 -13.59
N ASP A 10 22.80 -16.74 -14.15
CA ASP A 10 22.64 -15.30 -13.93
C ASP A 10 21.30 -14.79 -14.47
N GLY A 11 20.89 -15.23 -15.66
CA GLY A 11 19.61 -14.88 -16.25
C GLY A 11 18.44 -15.38 -15.42
N GLY A 12 18.49 -16.60 -14.91
CA GLY A 12 17.48 -17.19 -14.05
C GLY A 12 17.37 -16.46 -12.70
N THR A 13 18.52 -16.15 -12.08
CA THR A 13 18.55 -15.42 -10.81
C THR A 13 18.01 -14.00 -10.96
N THR A 14 18.38 -13.30 -12.03
CA THR A 14 17.88 -11.95 -12.33
C THR A 14 16.38 -11.94 -12.55
N ARG A 15 15.85 -12.93 -13.27
CA ARG A 15 14.41 -13.05 -13.50
C ARG A 15 13.66 -13.35 -12.21
N SER A 16 14.17 -14.24 -11.37
CA SER A 16 13.58 -14.57 -10.07
C SER A 16 13.55 -13.35 -9.17
N ARG A 17 14.64 -12.59 -9.14
CA ARG A 17 14.72 -11.34 -8.36
C ARG A 17 13.72 -10.29 -8.87
N PHE A 18 13.62 -10.14 -10.19
CA PHE A 18 12.65 -9.22 -10.79
C PHE A 18 11.22 -9.60 -10.43
N LEU A 19 10.85 -10.87 -10.51
CA LEU A 19 9.52 -11.34 -10.16
C LEU A 19 9.21 -11.11 -8.67
N ALA A 20 10.21 -11.31 -7.81
CA ALA A 20 10.06 -11.05 -6.37
C ALA A 20 9.83 -9.56 -6.09
N VAL A 21 10.62 -8.69 -6.73
CA VAL A 21 10.47 -7.23 -6.62
C VAL A 21 9.09 -6.80 -7.11
N PHE A 22 8.69 -7.27 -8.28
CA PHE A 22 7.40 -6.94 -8.88
C PHE A 22 6.24 -7.41 -7.99
N SER A 23 6.32 -8.63 -7.46
CA SER A 23 5.30 -9.16 -6.55
C SER A 23 5.20 -8.33 -5.27
N GLY A 24 6.32 -7.92 -4.70
CA GLY A 24 6.36 -7.05 -3.52
C GLY A 24 5.70 -5.69 -3.79
N LEU A 25 5.95 -5.11 -4.95
CA LEU A 25 5.34 -3.84 -5.35
C LEU A 25 3.83 -3.99 -5.56
N LEU A 26 3.38 -5.10 -6.15
CA LEU A 26 1.95 -5.38 -6.32
C LEU A 26 1.26 -5.57 -4.97
N VAL A 27 1.90 -6.23 -4.00
CA VAL A 27 1.37 -6.37 -2.63
C VAL A 27 1.24 -5.01 -1.97
N ALA A 28 2.22 -4.14 -2.12
CA ALA A 28 2.16 -2.77 -1.57
C ALA A 28 1.01 -1.96 -2.19
N MET A 29 0.82 -2.05 -3.49
CA MET A 29 -0.29 -1.40 -4.18
C MET A 29 -1.63 -1.99 -3.76
N LEU A 30 -1.70 -3.30 -3.61
CA LEU A 30 -2.89 -4.00 -3.11
C LEU A 30 -3.22 -3.52 -1.69
N LEU A 31 -2.21 -3.41 -0.84
CA LEU A 31 -2.35 -2.90 0.53
C LEU A 31 -3.02 -1.52 0.54
N ALA A 32 -2.48 -0.56 -0.22
CA ALA A 32 -3.02 0.79 -0.28
C ALA A 32 -4.45 0.82 -0.86
N SER A 33 -4.69 0.04 -1.90
CA SER A 33 -5.98 -0.03 -2.59
C SER A 33 -7.05 -0.71 -1.73
N LEU A 34 -6.72 -1.84 -1.08
CA LEU A 34 -7.63 -2.53 -0.16
C LEU A 34 -7.97 -1.66 1.03
N ASP A 35 -7.02 -0.95 1.59
CA ASP A 35 -7.26 -0.05 2.71
C ASP A 35 -8.36 0.95 2.37
N GLN A 36 -8.30 1.57 1.21
CA GLN A 36 -9.31 2.52 0.76
C GLN A 36 -10.69 1.89 0.60
N THR A 37 -10.77 0.74 -0.05
CA THR A 37 -12.06 0.09 -0.33
C THR A 37 -12.69 -0.53 0.91
N ILE A 38 -11.89 -1.17 1.77
CA ILE A 38 -12.35 -1.73 3.05
C ILE A 38 -12.84 -0.60 3.96
N PHE A 39 -12.07 0.47 4.03
CA PHE A 39 -12.38 1.59 4.91
C PHE A 39 -13.64 2.31 4.48
N SER A 40 -13.87 2.50 3.19
CA SER A 40 -15.09 3.11 2.67
C SER A 40 -16.33 2.33 3.08
N THR A 41 -16.26 1.01 3.07
CA THR A 41 -17.38 0.15 3.47
C THR A 41 -17.59 0.16 4.98
N ALA A 42 -16.52 0.20 5.76
CA ALA A 42 -16.57 0.18 7.22
C ALA A 42 -16.90 1.55 7.83
N LEU A 43 -16.75 2.62 7.08
CA LEU A 43 -16.86 3.99 7.59
C LEU A 43 -18.17 4.30 8.33
N PRO A 44 -19.36 3.93 7.83
CA PRO A 44 -20.61 4.19 8.58
C PRO A 44 -20.62 3.55 9.96
N THR A 45 -20.12 2.33 10.10
CA THR A 45 -20.03 1.64 11.38
C THR A 45 -19.06 2.33 12.33
N ILE A 46 -17.90 2.73 11.81
CA ILE A 46 -16.86 3.42 12.59
C ILE A 46 -17.40 4.74 13.13
N VAL A 47 -18.02 5.51 12.28
CA VAL A 47 -18.60 6.82 12.63
C VAL A 47 -19.69 6.66 13.69
N GLY A 48 -20.52 5.63 13.57
CA GLY A 48 -21.57 5.33 14.54
C GLY A 48 -20.99 4.97 15.91
N GLU A 49 -19.96 4.15 15.97
CA GLU A 49 -19.34 3.73 17.23
C GLU A 49 -18.56 4.86 17.91
N LEU A 50 -17.92 5.74 17.13
CA LEU A 50 -17.13 6.84 17.68
C LEU A 50 -17.90 8.14 17.81
N ASN A 51 -19.21 8.15 17.54
CA ASN A 51 -20.08 9.33 17.59
C ASN A 51 -19.55 10.51 16.77
N GLY A 52 -19.03 10.21 15.56
CA GLY A 52 -18.31 11.16 14.75
C GLY A 52 -18.99 11.58 13.45
N VAL A 53 -20.33 11.51 13.37
CA VAL A 53 -21.08 11.84 12.14
C VAL A 53 -20.72 13.22 11.59
N GLU A 54 -20.51 14.20 12.45
CA GLU A 54 -20.15 15.56 12.05
C GLU A 54 -18.77 15.65 11.40
N HIS A 55 -17.87 14.69 11.69
CA HIS A 55 -16.50 14.69 11.23
C HIS A 55 -16.22 13.57 10.23
N GLN A 56 -17.26 12.90 9.73
CA GLN A 56 -17.13 11.74 8.84
C GLN A 56 -16.30 12.04 7.58
N LEU A 57 -16.50 13.20 6.97
CA LEU A 57 -15.77 13.58 5.77
C LEU A 57 -14.26 13.70 6.01
N TRP A 58 -13.87 14.12 7.20
CA TRP A 58 -12.45 14.30 7.52
C TRP A 58 -11.66 13.00 7.57
N VAL A 59 -12.30 11.88 7.87
CA VAL A 59 -11.63 10.58 7.92
C VAL A 59 -11.03 10.22 6.55
N THR A 60 -11.82 10.35 5.49
CA THR A 60 -11.33 10.10 4.13
C THR A 60 -10.50 11.27 3.61
N THR A 61 -10.95 12.50 3.87
CA THR A 61 -10.27 13.71 3.39
C THR A 61 -8.86 13.85 3.96
N ALA A 62 -8.65 13.54 5.23
CA ALA A 62 -7.32 13.59 5.85
C ALA A 62 -6.33 12.66 5.13
N TYR A 63 -6.76 11.43 4.83
CA TYR A 63 -5.94 10.50 4.07
C TYR A 63 -5.63 11.02 2.66
N MET A 64 -6.65 11.42 1.92
CA MET A 64 -6.50 11.88 0.54
C MET A 64 -5.66 13.14 0.45
N LEU A 65 -5.84 14.06 1.39
CA LEU A 65 -5.08 15.31 1.43
C LEU A 65 -3.59 15.04 1.64
N THR A 66 -3.24 14.27 2.67
CA THR A 66 -1.83 13.95 2.96
C THR A 66 -1.20 13.11 1.85
N ALA A 67 -1.92 12.13 1.32
CA ALA A 67 -1.45 11.31 0.20
C ALA A 67 -1.16 12.16 -1.03
N THR A 68 -2.07 13.06 -1.37
CA THR A 68 -1.94 13.93 -2.55
C THR A 68 -0.78 14.91 -2.39
N ILE A 69 -0.62 15.50 -1.21
CA ILE A 69 0.49 16.42 -0.92
C ILE A 69 1.83 15.68 -0.99
N MET A 70 1.88 14.46 -0.48
CA MET A 70 3.13 13.70 -0.40
C MET A 70 3.56 13.06 -1.70
N MET A 71 2.66 12.85 -2.66
CA MET A 71 3.03 12.23 -3.92
C MET A 71 4.18 12.95 -4.65
N PRO A 72 4.11 14.26 -4.92
CA PRO A 72 5.23 14.95 -5.55
C PRO A 72 6.49 15.00 -4.65
N VAL A 73 6.30 15.07 -3.34
CA VAL A 73 7.43 15.06 -2.38
C VAL A 73 8.19 13.74 -2.47
N TYR A 74 7.48 12.60 -2.44
CA TYR A 74 8.10 11.30 -2.59
C TYR A 74 8.74 11.11 -3.97
N GLY A 75 8.10 11.61 -5.01
CA GLY A 75 8.66 11.55 -6.36
C GLY A 75 10.02 12.24 -6.44
N LYS A 76 10.11 13.45 -5.92
CA LYS A 76 11.34 14.21 -5.90
C LYS A 76 12.39 13.60 -4.98
N LEU A 77 12.00 13.22 -3.76
CA LEU A 77 12.92 12.59 -2.81
C LEU A 77 13.42 11.23 -3.32
N GLY A 78 12.59 10.49 -4.04
CA GLY A 78 12.97 9.23 -4.66
C GLY A 78 14.10 9.40 -5.67
N ASP A 79 14.07 10.48 -6.44
CA ASP A 79 15.12 10.81 -7.39
C ASP A 79 16.43 11.23 -6.69
N LEU A 80 16.34 11.86 -5.53
CA LEU A 80 17.50 12.38 -4.79
C LEU A 80 18.10 11.36 -3.82
N LEU A 81 17.27 10.62 -3.09
CA LEU A 81 17.69 9.77 -1.97
C LEU A 81 17.62 8.27 -2.25
N GLY A 82 17.05 7.89 -3.38
CA GLY A 82 16.84 6.48 -3.72
C GLY A 82 15.44 5.99 -3.32
N ARG A 83 14.83 5.24 -4.21
CA ARG A 83 13.42 4.83 -4.07
C ARG A 83 13.22 3.71 -3.06
N LYS A 84 14.21 2.81 -2.92
CA LYS A 84 14.11 1.68 -1.99
C LYS A 84 13.93 2.15 -0.54
N ASN A 85 14.80 3.05 -0.07
CA ASN A 85 14.76 3.52 1.30
C ASN A 85 13.47 4.29 1.60
N LEU A 86 13.01 5.10 0.65
CA LEU A 86 11.74 5.82 0.79
C LEU A 86 10.55 4.87 0.78
N PHE A 87 10.59 3.82 -0.05
CA PHE A 87 9.54 2.81 -0.10
C PHE A 87 9.40 2.09 1.24
N ILE A 88 10.51 1.66 1.83
CA ILE A 88 10.52 1.02 3.15
C ILE A 88 10.01 2.00 4.21
N GLY A 89 10.43 3.26 4.15
CA GLY A 89 9.95 4.30 5.06
C GLY A 89 8.44 4.54 4.94
N ALA A 90 7.93 4.59 3.72
CA ALA A 90 6.51 4.79 3.45
C ALA A 90 5.65 3.64 3.99
N ILE A 91 6.07 2.39 3.78
CA ILE A 91 5.38 1.22 4.35
C ILE A 91 5.43 1.26 5.87
N SER A 92 6.57 1.63 6.45
CA SER A 92 6.72 1.72 7.90
C SER A 92 5.78 2.75 8.50
N ILE A 93 5.65 3.92 7.88
CA ILE A 93 4.69 4.95 8.30
C ILE A 93 3.25 4.43 8.19
N PHE A 94 2.94 3.74 7.09
CA PHE A 94 1.62 3.17 6.87
C PHE A 94 1.27 2.14 7.94
N LEU A 95 2.20 1.25 8.28
CA LEU A 95 2.00 0.24 9.32
C LEU A 95 1.90 0.85 10.71
N ALA A 96 2.71 1.86 11.02
CA ALA A 96 2.65 2.56 12.31
C ALA A 96 1.28 3.23 12.49
N SER A 97 0.75 3.85 11.43
CA SER A 97 -0.58 4.46 11.46
C SER A 97 -1.69 3.42 11.64
N THR A 98 -1.48 2.20 11.16
CA THR A 98 -2.39 1.08 11.35
C THR A 98 -2.57 0.75 12.83
N VAL A 99 -1.50 0.73 13.60
CA VAL A 99 -1.56 0.49 15.05
C VAL A 99 -2.34 1.61 15.74
N VAL A 100 -2.05 2.85 15.39
CA VAL A 100 -2.75 4.02 15.96
C VAL A 100 -4.25 3.98 15.59
N GLY A 101 -4.57 3.73 14.33
CA GLY A 101 -5.96 3.70 13.85
C GLY A 101 -6.77 2.55 14.41
N GLY A 102 -6.17 1.35 14.48
CA GLY A 102 -6.82 0.18 15.05
C GLY A 102 -7.07 0.28 16.55
N SER A 103 -6.37 1.19 17.23
CA SER A 103 -6.51 1.44 18.67
C SER A 103 -7.27 2.75 18.95
N ALA A 104 -7.79 3.43 17.93
CA ALA A 104 -8.46 4.73 18.10
C ALA A 104 -9.72 4.61 18.95
N ALA A 105 -9.83 5.47 19.96
CA ALA A 105 -10.98 5.53 20.84
C ALA A 105 -11.84 6.77 20.58
N SER A 106 -11.43 7.68 19.69
CA SER A 106 -12.15 8.90 19.36
C SER A 106 -12.02 9.23 17.89
N MET A 107 -12.89 10.09 17.38
CA MET A 107 -12.80 10.56 15.99
C MET A 107 -11.52 11.35 15.74
N ALA A 108 -11.08 12.16 16.71
CA ALA A 108 -9.83 12.91 16.56
C ALA A 108 -8.61 11.98 16.37
N ALA A 109 -8.53 10.91 17.17
CA ALA A 109 -7.48 9.90 17.03
C ALA A 109 -7.56 9.19 15.68
N LEU A 110 -8.76 8.86 15.22
CA LEU A 110 -8.97 8.20 13.93
C LEU A 110 -8.56 9.11 12.77
N ILE A 111 -8.95 10.38 12.80
CA ILE A 111 -8.58 11.35 11.76
C ILE A 111 -7.06 11.54 11.72
N ALA A 112 -6.41 11.65 12.88
CA ALA A 112 -4.95 11.74 12.96
C ALA A 112 -4.28 10.51 12.37
N ALA A 113 -4.78 9.31 12.69
CA ALA A 113 -4.26 8.06 12.13
C ALA A 113 -4.42 8.02 10.61
N ARG A 114 -5.54 8.48 10.08
CA ARG A 114 -5.77 8.54 8.63
C ARG A 114 -4.84 9.53 7.95
N ALA A 115 -4.58 10.66 8.57
CA ALA A 115 -3.61 11.63 8.04
C ALA A 115 -2.21 11.02 7.94
N ILE A 116 -1.76 10.35 8.98
CA ILE A 116 -0.46 9.66 9.00
C ILE A 116 -0.44 8.52 7.97
N GLN A 117 -1.54 7.77 7.87
CA GLN A 117 -1.67 6.68 6.91
C GLN A 117 -1.58 7.19 5.46
N GLY A 118 -2.13 8.36 5.19
CA GLY A 118 -2.02 9.02 3.90
C GLY A 118 -0.59 9.40 3.54
N LEU A 119 0.22 9.81 4.52
CA LEU A 119 1.63 10.07 4.31
C LEU A 119 2.35 8.82 3.75
N GLY A 120 2.10 7.66 4.33
CA GLY A 120 2.65 6.40 3.84
C GLY A 120 1.99 5.93 2.54
N GLY A 121 0.65 5.99 2.47
CA GLY A 121 -0.12 5.50 1.32
C GLY A 121 0.21 6.21 0.02
N GLY A 122 0.39 7.51 0.05
CA GLY A 122 0.83 8.27 -1.12
C GLY A 122 2.19 7.82 -1.63
N GLY A 123 3.11 7.53 -0.70
CA GLY A 123 4.42 7.00 -1.02
C GLY A 123 4.36 5.60 -1.63
N LEU A 124 3.51 4.72 -1.09
CA LEU A 124 3.36 3.38 -1.62
C LEU A 124 2.94 3.39 -3.09
N MET A 125 1.99 4.23 -3.45
CA MET A 125 1.49 4.30 -4.83
C MET A 125 2.53 4.88 -5.77
N ILE A 126 3.07 6.06 -5.46
CA ILE A 126 3.98 6.74 -6.36
C ILE A 126 5.33 6.01 -6.48
N LEU A 127 5.87 5.52 -5.39
CA LEU A 127 7.15 4.82 -5.40
C LEU A 127 7.05 3.46 -6.07
N SER A 128 5.96 2.72 -5.87
CA SER A 128 5.72 1.46 -6.57
C SER A 128 5.67 1.65 -8.08
N GLN A 129 4.94 2.66 -8.54
CA GLN A 129 4.87 2.98 -9.97
C GLN A 129 6.22 3.41 -10.53
N SER A 130 6.97 4.22 -9.78
CA SER A 130 8.28 4.70 -10.18
C SER A 130 9.31 3.56 -10.28
N ILE A 131 9.29 2.64 -9.32
CA ILE A 131 10.20 1.48 -9.33
C ILE A 131 9.86 0.57 -10.51
N ILE A 132 8.59 0.33 -10.77
CA ILE A 132 8.15 -0.47 -11.92
C ILE A 132 8.61 0.17 -13.23
N ALA A 133 8.47 1.48 -13.35
CA ALA A 133 8.91 2.20 -14.54
C ALA A 133 10.43 2.09 -14.77
N ASP A 134 11.22 2.01 -13.71
CA ASP A 134 12.67 1.87 -13.81
C ASP A 134 13.13 0.46 -14.20
N VAL A 135 12.44 -0.57 -13.72
CA VAL A 135 12.87 -1.98 -13.90
C VAL A 135 12.21 -2.66 -15.10
N VAL A 136 11.13 -2.11 -15.63
CA VAL A 136 10.39 -2.69 -16.76
C VAL A 136 10.74 -1.97 -18.05
N PRO A 137 11.19 -2.70 -19.11
CA PRO A 137 11.39 -2.09 -20.43
C PRO A 137 10.10 -1.47 -20.96
N ALA A 138 10.23 -0.39 -21.72
CA ALA A 138 9.09 0.33 -22.27
C ALA A 138 8.14 -0.55 -23.09
N ARG A 139 8.68 -1.55 -23.80
CA ARG A 139 7.90 -2.50 -24.62
C ARG A 139 7.01 -3.42 -23.80
N ASP A 140 7.37 -3.68 -22.53
CA ASP A 140 6.66 -4.61 -21.64
C ASP A 140 5.75 -3.88 -20.65
N ARG A 141 5.76 -2.55 -20.63
CA ARG A 141 4.97 -1.75 -19.67
C ARG A 141 3.48 -2.03 -19.74
N GLY A 142 2.94 -2.24 -20.93
CA GLY A 142 1.51 -2.54 -21.10
C GLY A 142 1.09 -3.82 -20.38
N LYS A 143 1.94 -4.86 -20.42
CA LYS A 143 1.71 -6.12 -19.74
C LYS A 143 1.67 -5.95 -18.21
N TYR A 144 2.62 -5.21 -17.66
CA TYR A 144 2.71 -5.00 -16.21
C TYR A 144 1.69 -3.99 -15.71
N MET A 145 1.34 -3.00 -16.52
CA MET A 145 0.22 -2.09 -16.20
C MET A 145 -1.11 -2.83 -16.15
N GLY A 146 -1.30 -3.85 -16.99
CA GLY A 146 -2.46 -4.73 -16.91
C GLY A 146 -2.54 -5.48 -15.57
N ALA A 147 -1.39 -5.97 -15.07
CA ALA A 147 -1.32 -6.60 -13.77
C ALA A 147 -1.68 -5.62 -12.63
N MET A 148 -1.21 -4.37 -12.73
CA MET A 148 -1.56 -3.32 -11.76
C MET A 148 -3.06 -3.01 -11.80
N GLY A 149 -3.64 -2.92 -12.98
CA GLY A 149 -5.09 -2.74 -13.15
C GLY A 149 -5.89 -3.90 -12.57
N ALA A 150 -5.39 -5.12 -12.69
CA ALA A 150 -6.01 -6.30 -12.08
C ALA A 150 -6.00 -6.22 -10.55
N VAL A 151 -4.92 -5.72 -9.96
CA VAL A 151 -4.83 -5.49 -8.50
C VAL A 151 -5.92 -4.51 -8.04
N PHE A 152 -6.09 -3.40 -8.74
CA PHE A 152 -7.13 -2.42 -8.42
C PHE A 152 -8.54 -3.01 -8.60
N GLY A 153 -8.75 -3.78 -9.67
CA GLY A 153 -10.02 -4.45 -9.93
C GLY A 153 -10.38 -5.47 -8.84
N LEU A 154 -9.42 -6.28 -8.42
CA LEU A 154 -9.59 -7.22 -7.32
C LEU A 154 -9.90 -6.50 -6.01
N SER A 155 -9.22 -5.41 -5.72
CA SER A 155 -9.46 -4.60 -4.52
C SER A 155 -10.88 -4.05 -4.49
N SER A 156 -11.40 -3.63 -5.65
CA SER A 156 -12.75 -3.08 -5.76
C SER A 156 -13.83 -4.11 -5.41
N ILE A 157 -13.55 -5.40 -5.61
CA ILE A 157 -14.47 -6.50 -5.31
C ILE A 157 -14.24 -7.03 -3.89
N ILE A 158 -12.99 -7.31 -3.53
CA ILE A 158 -12.63 -7.93 -2.26
C ILE A 158 -12.78 -6.94 -1.10
N GLY A 159 -12.45 -5.66 -1.33
CA GLY A 159 -12.49 -4.62 -0.30
C GLY A 159 -13.84 -4.50 0.40
N PRO A 160 -14.94 -4.26 -0.35
CA PRO A 160 -16.27 -4.19 0.25
C PRO A 160 -16.71 -5.49 0.95
N LEU A 161 -16.35 -6.65 0.39
CA LEU A 161 -16.67 -7.93 1.02
C LEU A 161 -15.95 -8.10 2.36
N LEU A 162 -14.67 -7.78 2.42
CA LEU A 162 -13.90 -7.82 3.67
C LEU A 162 -14.38 -6.77 4.66
N GLY A 163 -14.67 -5.57 4.19
CA GLY A 163 -15.20 -4.50 5.03
C GLY A 163 -16.52 -4.86 5.68
N GLY A 164 -17.44 -5.42 4.90
CA GLY A 164 -18.72 -5.90 5.41
C GLY A 164 -18.55 -7.03 6.41
N TRP A 165 -17.70 -8.01 6.11
CA TRP A 165 -17.41 -9.11 7.03
C TRP A 165 -16.80 -8.64 8.35
N PHE A 166 -15.83 -7.73 8.29
CA PHE A 166 -15.20 -7.19 9.49
C PHE A 166 -16.20 -6.44 10.39
N THR A 167 -17.10 -5.66 9.79
CA THR A 167 -18.08 -4.89 10.56
C THR A 167 -19.18 -5.77 11.15
N GLU A 168 -19.57 -6.82 10.48
CA GLU A 168 -20.65 -7.71 10.92
C GLU A 168 -20.18 -8.82 11.88
N SER A 169 -19.01 -9.42 11.61
CA SER A 169 -18.56 -10.63 12.30
C SER A 169 -17.39 -10.41 13.24
N LEU A 170 -16.57 -9.39 12.99
CA LEU A 170 -15.40 -9.06 13.79
C LEU A 170 -15.55 -7.63 14.32
N SER A 171 -14.53 -6.82 14.17
CA SER A 171 -14.56 -5.42 14.54
C SER A 171 -14.10 -4.59 13.34
N TRP A 172 -14.60 -3.36 13.21
CA TRP A 172 -14.11 -2.45 12.18
C TRP A 172 -12.59 -2.21 12.29
N ARG A 173 -12.03 -2.46 13.48
CA ARG A 173 -10.58 -2.32 13.70
C ARG A 173 -9.76 -3.26 12.84
N TRP A 174 -10.34 -4.35 12.37
CA TRP A 174 -9.69 -5.25 11.41
C TRP A 174 -9.43 -4.61 10.06
N ALA A 175 -10.15 -3.52 9.72
CA ALA A 175 -9.83 -2.74 8.54
C ALA A 175 -8.40 -2.16 8.60
N PHE A 176 -7.92 -1.88 9.81
CA PHE A 176 -6.54 -1.50 10.03
C PHE A 176 -5.62 -2.70 10.22
N TRP A 177 -6.03 -3.67 11.05
CA TRP A 177 -5.18 -4.81 11.39
C TRP A 177 -4.81 -5.70 10.20
N ILE A 178 -5.64 -5.76 9.17
CA ILE A 178 -5.33 -6.54 7.96
C ILE A 178 -4.11 -5.99 7.22
N ASN A 179 -3.80 -4.71 7.40
CA ASN A 179 -2.63 -4.09 6.80
C ASN A 179 -1.31 -4.65 7.34
N VAL A 180 -1.31 -5.18 8.56
CA VAL A 180 -0.09 -5.66 9.21
C VAL A 180 0.54 -6.84 8.47
N PRO A 181 -0.17 -7.97 8.20
CA PRO A 181 0.44 -9.07 7.47
C PRO A 181 0.84 -8.70 6.04
N LEU A 182 0.02 -7.94 5.34
CA LEU A 182 0.31 -7.52 3.97
C LEU A 182 1.51 -6.57 3.93
N GLY A 183 1.57 -5.63 4.87
CA GLY A 183 2.67 -4.69 4.98
C GLY A 183 3.98 -5.37 5.36
N LEU A 184 3.94 -6.36 6.24
CA LEU A 184 5.13 -7.13 6.61
C LEU A 184 5.68 -7.91 5.41
N VAL A 185 4.82 -8.49 4.59
CA VAL A 185 5.23 -9.16 3.35
C VAL A 185 5.90 -8.18 2.41
N ALA A 186 5.33 -7.00 2.22
CA ALA A 186 5.89 -5.98 1.34
C ALA A 186 7.24 -5.46 1.86
N VAL A 187 7.38 -5.22 3.17
CA VAL A 187 8.64 -4.80 3.78
C VAL A 187 9.70 -5.88 3.62
N ALA A 188 9.36 -7.14 3.89
CA ALA A 188 10.28 -8.25 3.74
C ALA A 188 10.79 -8.37 2.30
N ALA A 189 9.90 -8.25 1.32
CA ALA A 189 10.27 -8.27 -0.08
C ALA A 189 11.20 -7.10 -0.42
N ALA A 190 10.91 -5.91 0.09
CA ALA A 190 11.74 -4.72 -0.16
C ALA A 190 13.14 -4.86 0.44
N VAL A 191 13.24 -5.35 1.66
CA VAL A 191 14.54 -5.52 2.35
C VAL A 191 15.40 -6.59 1.68
N ILE A 192 14.78 -7.69 1.25
CA ILE A 192 15.50 -8.84 0.71
C ILE A 192 15.88 -8.63 -0.77
N PHE A 193 14.96 -8.11 -1.58
CA PHE A 193 15.09 -8.13 -3.04
C PHE A 193 15.33 -6.76 -3.68
N PHE A 194 15.03 -5.69 -3.01
CA PHE A 194 15.20 -4.33 -3.57
C PHE A 194 16.68 -3.84 -3.40
#